data_b47ac1e2db1e58194deff6ea30315a6e
#
_entry.id   b47ac1e2db1e58194deff6ea30315a6e
#
_cell.length_a   1.000
_cell.length_b   1.000
_cell.length_c   1.000
_cell.angle_alpha   90.00
_cell.angle_beta   90.00
_cell.angle_gamma   90.00
#
_symmetry.space_group_name_H-M   'P 1'
#
loop_
_entity.id
_entity.type
_entity.pdbx_description
1 polymer ?
#
loop_
_entity_poly.entity_id
_entity_poly.type
_entity_poly.pdbx_seq_one_letter_code
_entity_poly.pdbx_strand_id
1 'polypeptide(L)'
;YGHTTDPLAAVLHGMGNNPEAANEYLASADSDDPMLAGNDSDDRWAPSTAARNRMQMLASRNWTPESLRGLSAAFAAASSERVPAPGSDKDDRATWATANGITILAQQNIHDPEVKHNAGVMLGNSGAEVTRLADGASIVPTDKEDYKTAPITIGGGNEASIQDSLAHLIYNVSDSSDANFEIIRGTTAYT
;
A
#
# COMPACT_ATOMS: atom_id res chain seq x y z
N TYR A 1 -25.00 23.56 4.81
CA TYR A 1 -25.79 22.40 4.38
C TYR A 1 -24.88 21.19 4.21
N GLY A 2 -24.90 20.27 5.17
CA GLY A 2 -24.52 18.91 5.01
C GLY A 2 -23.17 18.66 4.30
N HIS A 3 -22.04 18.85 4.96
CA HIS A 3 -20.85 18.12 4.62
C HIS A 3 -21.22 16.65 4.76
N THR A 4 -21.49 15.96 3.65
CA THR A 4 -21.62 14.51 3.64
C THR A 4 -20.26 13.96 3.99
N THR A 5 -20.06 13.65 5.25
CA THR A 5 -18.87 12.97 5.73
C THR A 5 -18.82 11.64 4.99
N ASP A 6 -17.75 11.39 4.27
CA ASP A 6 -17.50 10.10 3.65
C ASP A 6 -17.22 9.07 4.76
N PRO A 7 -18.16 8.16 5.08
CA PRO A 7 -17.98 7.25 6.21
C PRO A 7 -16.79 6.32 6.02
N LEU A 8 -16.53 5.90 4.78
CA LEU A 8 -15.39 5.03 4.49
C LEU A 8 -14.07 5.77 4.70
N ALA A 9 -13.97 7.03 4.25
CA ALA A 9 -12.77 7.84 4.49
C ALA A 9 -12.53 8.07 5.98
N ALA A 10 -13.58 8.27 6.77
CA ALA A 10 -13.47 8.43 8.22
C ALA A 10 -12.94 7.15 8.91
N VAL A 11 -13.44 5.98 8.50
CA VAL A 11 -12.96 4.69 9.02
C VAL A 11 -11.50 4.46 8.63
N LEU A 12 -11.14 4.70 7.38
CA LEU A 12 -9.76 4.57 6.91
C LEU A 12 -8.82 5.53 7.64
N HIS A 13 -9.25 6.76 7.88
CA HIS A 13 -8.45 7.73 8.65
C HIS A 13 -8.23 7.27 10.10
N GLY A 14 -9.25 6.68 10.72
CA GLY A 14 -9.13 6.07 12.05
C GLY A 14 -8.11 4.93 12.11
N MET A 15 -7.99 4.15 11.03
CA MET A 15 -6.97 3.09 10.90
C MET A 15 -5.54 3.63 10.77
N GLY A 16 -5.37 4.91 10.44
CA GLY A 16 -4.06 5.55 10.30
C GLY A 16 -3.20 5.50 11.55
N ASN A 17 -3.80 5.28 12.73
CA ASN A 17 -3.10 5.11 14.00
C ASN A 17 -3.04 3.66 14.48
N ASN A 18 -3.51 2.71 13.68
CA ASN A 18 -3.55 1.30 14.03
C ASN A 18 -3.11 0.43 12.83
N PRO A 19 -1.80 0.17 12.70
CA PRO A 19 -1.26 -0.63 11.60
C PRO A 19 -1.87 -2.02 11.48
N GLU A 20 -2.12 -2.68 12.58
CA GLU A 20 -2.74 -4.01 12.60
C GLU A 20 -4.16 -3.97 12.02
N ALA A 21 -5.00 -3.05 12.50
CA ALA A 21 -6.35 -2.89 11.97
C ALA A 21 -6.35 -2.50 10.49
N ALA A 22 -5.40 -1.66 10.06
CA ALA A 22 -5.24 -1.30 8.66
C ALA A 22 -4.91 -2.52 7.80
N ASN A 23 -3.98 -3.35 8.23
CA ASN A 23 -3.61 -4.58 7.51
C ASN A 23 -4.72 -5.63 7.53
N GLU A 24 -5.41 -5.81 8.65
CA GLU A 24 -6.57 -6.72 8.72
C GLU A 24 -7.68 -6.29 7.77
N TYR A 25 -7.92 -4.99 7.66
CA TYR A 25 -8.94 -4.48 6.73
C TYR A 25 -8.47 -4.55 5.28
N LEU A 26 -7.29 -4.03 4.96
CA LEU A 26 -6.80 -3.89 3.59
C LEU A 26 -6.36 -5.22 2.98
N ALA A 27 -5.79 -6.10 3.78
CA ALA A 27 -5.11 -7.31 3.37
C ALA A 27 -5.55 -8.53 4.20
N SER A 28 -6.86 -8.71 4.38
CA SER A 28 -7.39 -9.90 5.05
C SER A 28 -7.04 -11.18 4.30
N ALA A 29 -6.80 -12.25 5.04
CA ALA A 29 -6.60 -13.58 4.49
C ALA A 29 -7.84 -14.46 4.72
N ASP A 30 -8.02 -15.53 3.93
CA ASP A 30 -9.09 -16.50 4.17
C ASP A 30 -8.84 -17.28 5.48
N SER A 31 -7.58 -17.40 5.90
CA SER A 31 -7.21 -17.95 7.21
C SER A 31 -7.73 -17.14 8.40
N ASP A 32 -8.06 -15.87 8.20
CA ASP A 32 -8.66 -15.02 9.23
C ASP A 32 -10.14 -15.36 9.47
N ASP A 33 -10.78 -16.09 8.55
CA ASP A 33 -12.14 -16.59 8.70
C ASP A 33 -12.12 -18.01 9.30
N PRO A 34 -12.65 -18.20 10.53
CA PRO A 34 -12.69 -19.52 11.17
C PRO A 34 -13.42 -20.60 10.37
N MET A 35 -14.28 -20.21 9.44
CA MET A 35 -15.03 -21.16 8.59
C MET A 35 -14.20 -21.61 7.36
N LEU A 36 -13.18 -20.85 7.00
CA LEU A 36 -12.31 -21.12 5.85
C LEU A 36 -10.93 -21.62 6.30
N ALA A 37 -10.58 -21.36 7.56
CA ALA A 37 -9.32 -21.81 8.17
C ALA A 37 -9.27 -23.33 8.21
N GLY A 38 -8.52 -23.96 7.35
CA GLY A 38 -8.31 -25.41 7.36
C GLY A 38 -8.21 -26.07 5.98
N ASN A 39 -8.39 -25.33 4.92
CA ASN A 39 -8.32 -25.87 3.56
C ASN A 39 -7.00 -25.60 2.82
N ASP A 40 -6.10 -24.79 3.37
CA ASP A 40 -4.82 -24.51 2.75
C ASP A 40 -3.69 -25.27 3.44
N SER A 41 -3.06 -26.14 2.66
CA SER A 41 -1.87 -26.89 3.05
C SER A 41 -0.55 -26.12 2.82
N ASP A 42 -0.61 -24.88 2.37
CA ASP A 42 0.54 -24.00 2.24
C ASP A 42 0.52 -22.95 3.36
N ASP A 43 1.48 -23.03 4.26
CA ASP A 43 1.69 -22.15 5.41
C ASP A 43 2.01 -20.67 5.03
N ARG A 44 1.67 -20.22 3.83
CA ARG A 44 1.96 -18.86 3.36
C ARG A 44 0.69 -18.01 3.27
N TRP A 45 0.82 -16.79 3.78
CA TRP A 45 -0.24 -15.80 3.67
C TRP A 45 -0.61 -15.53 2.20
N ALA A 46 -1.89 -15.45 1.92
CA ALA A 46 -2.44 -15.00 0.65
C ALA A 46 -3.67 -14.11 0.89
N PRO A 47 -3.87 -13.06 0.06
CA PRO A 47 -5.02 -12.19 0.21
C PRO A 47 -6.32 -12.94 -0.08
N SER A 48 -7.32 -12.72 0.77
CA SER A 48 -8.67 -13.26 0.56
C SER A 48 -9.34 -12.69 -0.68
N THR A 49 -10.35 -13.38 -1.18
CA THR A 49 -11.21 -12.81 -2.23
C THR A 49 -11.86 -11.50 -1.78
N ALA A 50 -12.23 -11.38 -0.52
CA ALA A 50 -12.78 -10.16 0.04
C ALA A 50 -11.76 -9.00 0.01
N ALA A 51 -10.50 -9.26 0.35
CA ALA A 51 -9.43 -8.26 0.27
C ALA A 51 -9.19 -7.80 -1.19
N ARG A 52 -9.16 -8.72 -2.15
CA ARG A 52 -9.02 -8.40 -3.57
C ARG A 52 -10.16 -7.53 -4.08
N ASN A 53 -11.41 -7.89 -3.76
CA ASN A 53 -12.58 -7.11 -4.15
C ASN A 53 -12.57 -5.72 -3.51
N ARG A 54 -12.13 -5.61 -2.26
CA ARG A 54 -12.00 -4.34 -1.56
C ARG A 54 -10.96 -3.45 -2.23
N MET A 55 -9.81 -3.98 -2.60
CA MET A 55 -8.79 -3.21 -3.32
C MET A 55 -9.30 -2.72 -4.67
N GLN A 56 -10.03 -3.54 -5.42
CA GLN A 56 -10.64 -3.11 -6.67
C GLN A 56 -11.66 -1.99 -6.45
N MET A 57 -12.46 -2.09 -5.41
CA MET A 57 -13.41 -1.03 -5.03
C MET A 57 -12.68 0.27 -4.67
N LEU A 58 -11.63 0.19 -3.86
CA LEU A 58 -10.82 1.36 -3.48
C LEU A 58 -10.14 1.99 -4.70
N ALA A 59 -9.65 1.18 -5.63
CA ALA A 59 -9.00 1.63 -6.85
C ALA A 59 -9.95 2.31 -7.85
N SER A 60 -11.19 1.82 -7.95
CA SER A 60 -12.17 2.32 -8.90
C SER A 60 -13.00 3.51 -8.38
N ARG A 61 -12.88 3.80 -7.10
CA ARG A 61 -13.63 4.88 -6.46
C ARG A 61 -13.07 6.25 -6.82
N ASN A 62 -13.97 7.23 -7.00
CA ASN A 62 -13.58 8.64 -7.07
C ASN A 62 -13.27 9.18 -5.68
N TRP A 63 -12.05 9.63 -5.46
CA TRP A 63 -11.59 10.19 -4.19
C TRP A 63 -11.55 11.72 -4.26
N THR A 64 -12.13 12.38 -3.27
CA THR A 64 -11.94 13.82 -3.06
C THR A 64 -10.60 14.08 -2.35
N PRO A 65 -10.06 15.31 -2.39
CA PRO A 65 -8.84 15.62 -1.63
C PRO A 65 -8.94 15.27 -0.14
N GLU A 66 -10.09 15.51 0.49
CA GLU A 66 -10.30 15.18 1.91
C GLU A 66 -10.38 13.66 2.12
N SER A 67 -11.07 12.94 1.26
CA SER A 67 -11.20 11.48 1.40
C SER A 67 -9.89 10.73 1.13
N LEU A 68 -9.01 11.30 0.31
CA LEU A 68 -7.66 10.78 0.11
C LEU A 68 -6.81 10.80 1.38
N ARG A 69 -7.05 11.72 2.31
CA ARG A 69 -6.36 11.73 3.62
C ARG A 69 -6.62 10.43 4.37
N GLY A 70 -7.87 9.98 4.43
CA GLY A 70 -8.22 8.71 5.06
C GLY A 70 -7.59 7.51 4.37
N LEU A 71 -7.70 7.43 3.05
CA LEU A 71 -7.13 6.33 2.27
C LEU A 71 -5.61 6.26 2.44
N SER A 72 -4.91 7.38 2.27
CA SER A 72 -3.45 7.43 2.39
C SER A 72 -2.98 7.14 3.82
N ALA A 73 -3.71 7.56 4.85
CA ALA A 73 -3.41 7.27 6.24
C ALA A 73 -3.47 5.76 6.53
N ALA A 74 -4.50 5.08 6.03
CA ALA A 74 -4.63 3.63 6.21
C ALA A 74 -3.50 2.86 5.53
N PHE A 75 -3.14 3.22 4.30
CA PHE A 75 -2.01 2.59 3.61
C PHE A 75 -0.66 2.90 4.25
N ALA A 76 -0.45 4.13 4.73
CA ALA A 76 0.76 4.49 5.45
C ALA A 76 0.91 3.66 6.74
N ALA A 77 -0.18 3.51 7.50
CA ALA A 77 -0.20 2.68 8.70
C ALA A 77 0.11 1.21 8.36
N ALA A 78 -0.55 0.65 7.36
CA ALA A 78 -0.31 -0.73 6.92
C ALA A 78 1.15 -0.96 6.53
N SER A 79 1.76 -0.02 5.82
CA SER A 79 3.15 -0.10 5.38
C SER A 79 4.16 -0.14 6.52
N SER A 80 3.81 0.39 7.69
CA SER A 80 4.70 0.40 8.86
C SER A 80 4.95 -0.99 9.45
N GLU A 81 4.15 -1.98 9.08
CA GLU A 81 4.35 -3.38 9.47
C GLU A 81 5.24 -4.17 8.53
N ARG A 82 5.77 -3.55 7.47
CA ARG A 82 6.84 -4.14 6.66
C ARG A 82 8.10 -4.24 7.50
N VAL A 83 8.40 -5.45 7.94
CA VAL A 83 9.56 -5.73 8.80
C VAL A 83 10.71 -6.23 7.92
N PRO A 84 11.97 -5.91 8.27
CA PRO A 84 13.13 -6.40 7.53
C PRO A 84 13.35 -7.92 7.58
N ALA A 85 12.52 -8.65 8.30
CA ALA A 85 12.60 -10.11 8.39
C ALA A 85 11.69 -10.75 7.32
N PRO A 86 12.24 -11.21 6.19
CA PRO A 86 11.44 -11.84 5.14
C PRO A 86 10.78 -13.12 5.65
N GLY A 87 9.53 -13.34 5.23
CA GLY A 87 8.81 -14.59 5.41
C GLY A 87 7.88 -14.68 6.62
N SER A 88 7.55 -13.54 7.26
CA SER A 88 6.43 -13.51 8.20
C SER A 88 5.12 -13.13 7.47
N ASP A 89 4.01 -13.75 7.83
CA ASP A 89 2.68 -13.40 7.29
C ASP A 89 2.36 -11.90 7.45
N LYS A 90 2.91 -11.28 8.48
CA LYS A 90 2.76 -9.86 8.77
C LYS A 90 3.44 -8.99 7.73
N ASP A 91 4.65 -9.36 7.32
CA ASP A 91 5.40 -8.68 6.25
C ASP A 91 4.75 -8.89 4.90
N ASP A 92 4.35 -10.11 4.57
CA ASP A 92 3.67 -10.43 3.31
C ASP A 92 2.36 -9.64 3.17
N ARG A 93 1.57 -9.57 4.22
CA ARG A 93 0.33 -8.80 4.31
C ARG A 93 0.58 -7.31 4.09
N ALA A 94 1.52 -6.74 4.83
CA ALA A 94 1.87 -5.33 4.73
C ALA A 94 2.48 -4.98 3.36
N THR A 95 3.29 -5.86 2.79
CA THR A 95 3.89 -5.68 1.47
C THR A 95 2.81 -5.67 0.38
N TRP A 96 1.86 -6.60 0.43
CA TRP A 96 0.75 -6.63 -0.52
C TRP A 96 -0.13 -5.37 -0.41
N ALA A 97 -0.48 -4.96 0.80
CA ALA A 97 -1.26 -3.75 1.04
C ALA A 97 -0.52 -2.50 0.51
N THR A 98 0.77 -2.40 0.80
CA THR A 98 1.60 -1.26 0.37
C THR A 98 1.73 -1.19 -1.15
N ALA A 99 1.96 -2.31 -1.82
CA ALA A 99 2.05 -2.36 -3.29
C ALA A 99 0.74 -1.87 -3.94
N ASN A 100 -0.40 -2.31 -3.43
CA ASN A 100 -1.70 -1.83 -3.90
C ASN A 100 -1.93 -0.35 -3.57
N GLY A 101 -1.53 0.11 -2.40
CA GLY A 101 -1.61 1.51 -2.00
C GLY A 101 -0.78 2.43 -2.90
N ILE A 102 0.44 2.04 -3.23
CA ILE A 102 1.30 2.75 -4.18
C ILE A 102 0.63 2.84 -5.55
N THR A 103 0.10 1.73 -6.04
CA THR A 103 -0.58 1.67 -7.34
C THR A 103 -1.83 2.54 -7.37
N ILE A 104 -2.64 2.52 -6.33
CA ILE A 104 -3.86 3.33 -6.23
C ILE A 104 -3.52 4.82 -6.11
N LEU A 105 -2.61 5.19 -5.22
CA LEU A 105 -2.25 6.59 -5.00
C LEU A 105 -1.50 7.21 -6.18
N ALA A 106 -0.70 6.43 -6.91
CA ALA A 106 -0.02 6.92 -8.10
C ALA A 106 -0.97 7.43 -9.18
N GLN A 107 -2.21 6.97 -9.20
CA GLN A 107 -3.24 7.38 -10.16
C GLN A 107 -4.06 8.58 -9.68
N GLN A 108 -3.86 9.03 -8.45
CA GLN A 108 -4.60 10.14 -7.89
C GLN A 108 -3.91 11.47 -8.16
N ASN A 109 -4.71 12.53 -8.22
CA ASN A 109 -4.20 13.89 -8.31
C ASN A 109 -3.90 14.38 -6.88
N ILE A 110 -2.66 14.27 -6.44
CA ILE A 110 -2.25 14.52 -5.06
C ILE A 110 -1.75 15.96 -4.93
N HIS A 111 -2.51 16.80 -4.23
CA HIS A 111 -2.14 18.17 -3.89
C HIS A 111 -2.09 18.43 -2.38
N ASP A 112 -2.82 17.62 -1.61
CA ASP A 112 -2.93 17.78 -0.17
C ASP A 112 -1.62 17.42 0.55
N PRO A 113 -1.08 18.29 1.42
CA PRO A 113 0.17 18.04 2.13
C PRO A 113 0.15 16.78 3.02
N GLU A 114 -0.98 16.48 3.65
CA GLU A 114 -1.13 15.29 4.49
C GLU A 114 -1.08 14.01 3.65
N VAL A 115 -1.73 14.00 2.48
CA VAL A 115 -1.68 12.88 1.54
C VAL A 115 -0.25 12.67 1.02
N LYS A 116 0.47 13.76 0.71
CA LYS A 116 1.89 13.67 0.30
C LYS A 116 2.76 13.10 1.40
N HIS A 117 2.57 13.55 2.64
CA HIS A 117 3.29 12.99 3.79
C HIS A 117 3.01 11.50 3.96
N ASN A 118 1.76 11.08 3.95
CA ASN A 118 1.37 9.67 4.06
C ASN A 118 1.96 8.81 2.93
N ALA A 119 1.93 9.30 1.70
CA ALA A 119 2.60 8.64 0.58
C ALA A 119 4.12 8.56 0.80
N GLY A 120 4.73 9.60 1.32
CA GLY A 120 6.15 9.62 1.71
C GLY A 120 6.48 8.55 2.75
N VAL A 121 5.63 8.34 3.75
CA VAL A 121 5.76 7.26 4.75
C VAL A 121 5.74 5.89 4.08
N MET A 122 4.79 5.65 3.17
CA MET A 122 4.72 4.39 2.41
C MET A 122 6.00 4.15 1.59
N LEU A 123 6.48 5.17 0.92
CA LEU A 123 7.71 5.12 0.11
C LEU A 123 8.95 4.91 0.98
N GLY A 124 9.01 5.53 2.14
CA GLY A 124 10.07 5.31 3.13
C GLY A 124 10.08 3.88 3.68
N ASN A 125 8.90 3.30 3.94
CA ASN A 125 8.76 1.91 4.34
C ASN A 125 9.00 0.92 3.18
N SER A 126 9.17 1.43 1.97
CA SER A 126 9.53 0.69 0.75
C SER A 126 10.96 1.06 0.28
N GLY A 127 11.86 1.35 1.21
CA GLY A 127 13.21 1.85 0.92
C GLY A 127 14.03 0.93 0.02
N ALA A 128 13.85 -0.39 0.13
CA ALA A 128 14.51 -1.36 -0.74
C ALA A 128 14.10 -1.18 -2.20
N GLU A 129 12.80 -1.08 -2.46
CA GLU A 129 12.25 -0.91 -3.80
C GLU A 129 12.63 0.46 -4.39
N VAL A 130 12.58 1.50 -3.59
CA VAL A 130 12.99 2.86 -4.00
C VAL A 130 14.48 2.90 -4.38
N THR A 131 15.34 2.28 -3.59
CA THR A 131 16.77 2.19 -3.87
C THR A 131 17.03 1.42 -5.16
N ARG A 132 16.39 0.26 -5.34
CA ARG A 132 16.52 -0.53 -6.58
C ARG A 132 16.05 0.24 -7.81
N LEU A 133 14.95 0.98 -7.69
CA LEU A 133 14.46 1.83 -8.77
C LEU A 133 15.51 2.91 -9.14
N ALA A 134 16.11 3.55 -8.16
CA ALA A 134 17.16 4.56 -8.38
C ALA A 134 18.39 3.98 -9.06
N ASP A 135 18.73 2.73 -8.75
CA ASP A 135 19.85 2.01 -9.37
C ASP A 135 19.51 1.44 -10.75
N GLY A 136 18.30 1.64 -11.24
CA GLY A 136 17.81 1.07 -12.51
C GLY A 136 17.66 -0.45 -12.47
N ALA A 137 17.60 -1.03 -11.28
CA ALA A 137 17.37 -2.46 -11.09
C ALA A 137 15.87 -2.79 -11.05
N SER A 138 15.53 -4.05 -11.34
CA SER A 138 14.16 -4.51 -11.13
C SER A 138 13.80 -4.44 -9.66
N ILE A 139 12.66 -3.81 -9.35
CA ILE A 139 12.14 -3.75 -7.98
C ILE A 139 11.50 -5.07 -7.54
N VAL A 140 11.14 -5.91 -8.50
CA VAL A 140 10.64 -7.27 -8.24
C VAL A 140 11.85 -8.19 -8.11
N PRO A 141 12.07 -8.85 -6.96
CA PRO A 141 13.12 -9.83 -6.82
C PRO A 141 12.97 -10.92 -7.87
N THR A 142 14.11 -11.38 -8.40
CA THR A 142 14.14 -12.50 -9.39
C THR A 142 13.72 -13.82 -8.76
N ASP A 143 13.81 -13.95 -7.46
CA ASP A 143 13.30 -15.08 -6.71
C ASP A 143 11.82 -14.91 -6.47
N LYS A 144 11.04 -15.54 -7.35
CA LYS A 144 9.58 -15.44 -7.42
C LYS A 144 8.82 -15.88 -6.16
N GLU A 145 9.53 -16.34 -5.14
CA GLU A 145 8.91 -16.84 -3.92
C GLU A 145 8.46 -15.72 -2.98
N ASP A 146 9.11 -14.56 -3.02
CA ASP A 146 8.86 -13.47 -2.07
C ASP A 146 7.81 -12.46 -2.54
N TYR A 147 7.45 -12.45 -3.83
CA TYR A 147 6.42 -11.57 -4.39
C TYR A 147 5.29 -12.37 -5.05
N LYS A 148 4.59 -13.15 -4.26
CA LYS A 148 3.48 -13.99 -4.76
C LYS A 148 2.21 -13.22 -5.13
N THR A 149 2.19 -11.94 -4.92
CA THR A 149 1.00 -11.13 -5.16
C THR A 149 1.28 -10.08 -6.22
N ALA A 150 0.92 -10.41 -7.44
CA ALA A 150 0.87 -9.40 -8.49
C ALA A 150 -0.04 -8.24 -8.04
N PRO A 151 0.35 -6.98 -8.31
CA PRO A 151 -0.52 -5.84 -8.09
C PRO A 151 -1.87 -6.08 -8.76
N ILE A 152 -2.93 -5.61 -8.11
CA ILE A 152 -4.26 -5.66 -8.72
C ILE A 152 -4.24 -4.85 -10.01
N THR A 153 -4.71 -5.45 -11.09
CA THR A 153 -4.95 -4.73 -12.35
C THR A 153 -6.06 -3.72 -12.11
N ILE A 154 -5.73 -2.45 -12.15
CA ILE A 154 -6.68 -1.37 -11.98
C ILE A 154 -7.21 -0.95 -13.34
N GLY A 155 -8.52 -1.11 -13.53
CA GLY A 155 -9.24 -0.51 -14.64
C GLY A 155 -8.86 -0.98 -16.04
N GLY A 156 -9.41 -2.09 -16.47
CA GLY A 156 -9.66 -2.34 -17.89
C GLY A 156 -8.46 -2.56 -18.81
N GLY A 157 -7.39 -3.20 -18.36
CA GLY A 157 -6.52 -3.91 -19.29
C GLY A 157 -5.09 -3.42 -19.49
N ASN A 158 -4.64 -2.35 -18.86
CA ASN A 158 -3.22 -2.02 -18.84
C ASN A 158 -2.67 -2.27 -17.42
N GLU A 159 -1.88 -3.31 -17.28
CA GLU A 159 -1.06 -3.54 -16.10
C GLU A 159 -0.04 -2.40 -16.01
N ALA A 160 -0.36 -1.35 -15.24
CA ALA A 160 0.68 -0.45 -14.80
C ALA A 160 1.62 -1.28 -13.93
N SER A 161 2.88 -1.41 -14.32
CA SER A 161 3.85 -2.12 -13.50
C SER A 161 3.96 -1.43 -12.16
N ILE A 162 4.16 -2.17 -11.09
CA ILE A 162 4.41 -1.58 -9.76
C ILE A 162 5.61 -0.62 -9.81
N GLN A 163 6.57 -0.89 -10.67
CA GLN A 163 7.72 -0.03 -10.90
C GLN A 163 7.34 1.35 -11.45
N ASP A 164 6.45 1.39 -12.44
CA ASP A 164 5.95 2.63 -13.01
C ASP A 164 5.12 3.41 -11.98
N SER A 165 4.27 2.72 -11.24
CA SER A 165 3.48 3.31 -10.16
C SER A 165 4.36 3.90 -9.06
N LEU A 166 5.42 3.19 -8.66
CA LEU A 166 6.40 3.65 -7.68
C LEU A 166 7.10 4.93 -8.15
N ALA A 167 7.60 4.94 -9.38
CA ALA A 167 8.26 6.10 -9.98
C ALA A 167 7.31 7.30 -10.06
N HIS A 168 6.07 7.05 -10.48
CA HIS A 168 5.04 8.08 -10.62
C HIS A 168 4.64 8.67 -9.27
N LEU A 169 4.47 7.85 -8.24
CA LEU A 169 4.14 8.33 -6.90
C LEU A 169 5.28 9.16 -6.31
N ILE A 170 6.54 8.73 -6.46
CA ILE A 170 7.71 9.52 -6.05
C ILE A 170 7.68 10.89 -6.72
N TYR A 171 7.43 10.94 -8.02
CA TYR A 171 7.33 12.20 -8.76
C TYR A 171 6.21 13.10 -8.20
N ASN A 172 5.03 12.53 -7.93
CA ASN A 172 3.86 13.28 -7.47
C ASN A 172 4.03 13.91 -6.08
N VAL A 173 4.95 13.40 -5.27
CA VAL A 173 5.22 13.91 -3.91
C VAL A 173 6.56 14.62 -3.77
N SER A 174 7.34 14.71 -4.84
CA SER A 174 8.72 15.23 -4.83
C SER A 174 8.84 16.70 -4.43
N ASP A 175 7.78 17.47 -4.54
CA ASP A 175 7.70 18.86 -4.11
C ASP A 175 7.41 19.02 -2.61
N SER A 176 7.16 17.93 -1.89
CA SER A 176 6.91 17.91 -0.45
C SER A 176 8.18 17.61 0.33
N SER A 177 8.63 18.55 1.16
CA SER A 177 9.78 18.35 2.05
C SER A 177 9.55 17.22 3.05
N ASP A 178 8.32 17.09 3.57
CA ASP A 178 7.96 16.06 4.54
C ASP A 178 7.98 14.67 3.90
N ALA A 179 7.44 14.54 2.68
CA ALA A 179 7.52 13.29 1.92
C ALA A 179 8.96 12.90 1.61
N ASN A 180 9.76 13.86 1.14
CA ASN A 180 11.18 13.62 0.83
C ASN A 180 11.98 13.19 2.06
N PHE A 181 11.70 13.79 3.23
CA PHE A 181 12.33 13.39 4.48
C PHE A 181 12.05 11.92 4.80
N GLU A 182 10.80 11.47 4.69
CA GLU A 182 10.42 10.08 4.95
C GLU A 182 11.06 9.11 3.96
N ILE A 183 11.11 9.47 2.69
CA ILE A 183 11.76 8.66 1.64
C ILE A 183 13.26 8.50 1.93
N ILE A 184 13.97 9.60 2.23
CA ILE A 184 15.40 9.59 2.55
C ILE A 184 15.66 8.76 3.79
N ARG A 185 14.84 8.93 4.84
CA ARG A 185 14.95 8.14 6.08
C ARG A 185 14.86 6.64 5.80
N GLY A 186 13.89 6.23 4.98
CA GLY A 186 13.68 4.82 4.66
C GLY A 186 14.79 4.23 3.78
N THR A 187 15.22 4.95 2.76
CA THR A 187 16.32 4.50 1.89
C THR A 187 17.65 4.43 2.63
N THR A 188 17.93 5.38 3.53
CA THR A 188 19.16 5.38 4.36
C THR A 188 19.16 4.20 5.34
N ALA A 189 18.00 3.81 5.86
CA ALA A 189 17.90 2.65 6.76
C ALA A 189 18.14 1.32 6.03
N TYR A 190 17.92 1.29 4.71
CA TYR A 190 18.13 0.10 3.88
C TYR A 190 19.61 -0.08 3.46
N THR A 191 20.33 1.00 3.26
CA THR A 191 21.76 0.99 2.89
C THR A 191 22.68 0.80 4.07
#